data_333a7092eb23b5ef5edd4f36b0396728
#
_entry.id   333a7092eb23b5ef5edd4f36b0396728
#
_cell.length_a   1.000
_cell.length_b   1.000
_cell.length_c   1.000
_cell.angle_alpha   90.00
_cell.angle_beta   90.00
_cell.angle_gamma   90.00
#
_symmetry.space_group_name_H-M   'P 1'
#
loop_
_entity.id
_entity.type
_entity.pdbx_description
1 polymer ?
#
loop_
_entity_poly.entity_id
_entity_poly.type
_entity_poly.pdbx_seq_one_letter_code
_entity_poly.pdbx_strand_id
1 'polypeptide(L)'
;GNHSHSHEYLVDEDISVIKEDISRSMMIFKSNLGKNSKFFSYPFGEYSLQFKEIIKDFGFEFAFGQHSGVIDETKDFYELPRFPINEKYGKIERFKTLVKTLPLKYKKIYPEEKYLADSKNPPKVKIEFFENIKNLKQINCFSNEGNKWRNSKISFINDNTLTVDISEKFIGERGRINCSLKEADGFWRWLGVQFVIAENG
;
A
#
# COMPACT_ATOMS: atom_id res chain seq x y z
N GLY A 1 16.30 8.43 0.12
CA GLY A 1 16.02 7.05 0.51
C GLY A 1 16.69 6.06 -0.43
N ASN A 2 16.79 4.82 0.01
CA ASN A 2 17.23 3.70 -0.84
C ASN A 2 16.05 3.18 -1.67
N HIS A 3 16.33 2.59 -2.84
CA HIS A 3 15.30 2.12 -3.77
C HIS A 3 15.77 0.90 -4.57
N SER A 4 16.43 -0.06 -3.92
CA SER A 4 17.12 -1.22 -4.49
C SER A 4 18.34 -0.84 -5.36
N HIS A 5 19.02 -1.84 -5.87
CA HIS A 5 20.13 -1.67 -6.82
C HIS A 5 19.66 -1.83 -8.26
N SER A 6 18.96 -2.92 -8.56
CA SER A 6 18.52 -3.27 -9.91
C SER A 6 17.25 -2.58 -10.37
N HIS A 7 16.37 -2.24 -9.43
CA HIS A 7 14.98 -1.79 -9.69
C HIS A 7 14.14 -2.84 -10.43
N GLU A 8 14.44 -4.12 -10.21
CA GLU A 8 13.65 -5.24 -10.74
C GLU A 8 12.45 -5.57 -9.85
N TYR A 9 11.62 -6.52 -10.26
CA TYR A 9 10.46 -7.04 -9.51
C TYR A 9 10.90 -7.95 -8.36
N LEU A 10 11.64 -7.39 -7.40
CA LEU A 10 12.25 -8.14 -6.30
C LEU A 10 11.27 -8.94 -5.45
N VAL A 11 9.98 -8.61 -5.47
CA VAL A 11 8.96 -9.32 -4.70
C VAL A 11 8.73 -10.76 -5.20
N ASP A 12 9.07 -11.03 -6.47
CA ASP A 12 8.96 -12.35 -7.10
C ASP A 12 10.26 -13.18 -7.00
N GLU A 13 11.32 -12.58 -6.48
CA GLU A 13 12.65 -13.19 -6.43
C GLU A 13 12.90 -14.00 -5.15
N ASP A 14 13.86 -14.91 -5.22
CA ASP A 14 14.35 -15.63 -4.05
C ASP A 14 14.95 -14.70 -3.00
N ILE A 15 14.82 -15.08 -1.73
CA ILE A 15 15.35 -14.31 -0.57
C ILE A 15 16.83 -13.92 -0.76
N SER A 16 17.64 -14.82 -1.31
CA SER A 16 19.06 -14.58 -1.54
C SER A 16 19.29 -13.46 -2.54
N VAL A 17 18.51 -13.42 -3.62
CA VAL A 17 18.56 -12.39 -4.66
C VAL A 17 18.14 -11.04 -4.08
N ILE A 18 17.03 -11.01 -3.34
CA ILE A 18 16.57 -9.78 -2.66
C ILE A 18 17.66 -9.24 -1.71
N LYS A 19 18.22 -10.11 -0.87
CA LYS A 19 19.25 -9.70 0.10
C LYS A 19 20.52 -9.20 -0.57
N GLU A 20 20.95 -9.83 -1.66
CA GLU A 20 22.11 -9.39 -2.43
C GLU A 20 21.87 -8.01 -3.05
N ASP A 21 20.74 -7.81 -3.70
CA ASP A 21 20.38 -6.52 -4.31
C ASP A 21 20.36 -5.39 -3.27
N ILE A 22 19.67 -5.60 -2.14
CA ILE A 22 19.60 -4.61 -1.07
C ILE A 22 20.98 -4.32 -0.47
N SER A 23 21.78 -5.34 -0.22
CA SER A 23 23.15 -5.19 0.29
C SER A 23 23.99 -4.33 -0.65
N ARG A 24 23.93 -4.60 -1.95
CA ARG A 24 24.65 -3.88 -2.98
C ARG A 24 24.21 -2.41 -3.05
N SER A 25 22.91 -2.16 -3.00
CA SER A 25 22.37 -0.79 -2.99
C SER A 25 22.82 -0.01 -1.76
N MET A 26 22.87 -0.65 -0.58
CA MET A 26 23.34 -0.01 0.66
C MET A 26 24.83 0.31 0.62
N MET A 27 25.66 -0.58 0.08
CA MET A 27 27.09 -0.32 -0.11
C MET A 27 27.33 0.90 -0.99
N ILE A 28 26.63 0.99 -2.13
CA ILE A 28 26.71 2.12 -3.05
C ILE A 28 26.23 3.41 -2.37
N PHE A 29 25.11 3.36 -1.66
CA PHE A 29 24.56 4.50 -0.95
C PHE A 29 25.55 5.02 0.11
N LYS A 30 26.12 4.11 0.91
CA LYS A 30 27.09 4.44 1.96
C LYS A 30 28.39 5.01 1.38
N SER A 31 28.91 4.42 0.30
CA SER A 31 30.15 4.88 -0.32
C SER A 31 30.05 6.29 -0.91
N ASN A 32 28.88 6.64 -1.45
CA ASN A 32 28.66 7.95 -2.07
C ASN A 32 28.21 9.03 -1.08
N LEU A 33 27.49 8.68 -0.03
CA LEU A 33 26.85 9.62 0.89
C LEU A 33 27.41 9.57 2.32
N GLY A 34 28.36 8.69 2.61
CA GLY A 34 29.02 8.53 3.90
C GLY A 34 28.14 8.01 5.05
N LYS A 35 26.90 7.63 4.77
CA LYS A 35 25.91 7.17 5.76
C LYS A 35 24.94 6.13 5.15
N ASN A 36 24.31 5.36 6.02
CA ASN A 36 23.22 4.46 5.61
C ASN A 36 21.90 5.25 5.45
N SER A 37 21.04 4.80 4.56
CA SER A 37 19.67 5.32 4.47
C SER A 37 18.81 4.71 5.57
N LYS A 38 17.97 5.53 6.19
CA LYS A 38 16.90 5.08 7.09
C LYS A 38 15.61 4.73 6.36
N PHE A 39 15.49 5.19 5.12
CA PHE A 39 14.28 5.09 4.30
C PHE A 39 14.50 4.16 3.13
N PHE A 40 13.55 3.27 2.93
CA PHE A 40 13.47 2.41 1.75
C PHE A 40 12.18 2.72 0.97
N SER A 41 12.22 2.61 -0.33
CA SER A 41 11.03 2.63 -1.18
C SER A 41 11.04 1.34 -2.01
N TYR A 42 10.01 0.55 -1.90
CA TYR A 42 9.91 -0.69 -2.68
C TYR A 42 9.86 -0.37 -4.18
N PRO A 43 10.65 -1.06 -5.04
CA PRO A 43 10.46 -1.00 -6.48
C PRO A 43 8.99 -1.27 -6.83
N PHE A 44 8.42 -0.46 -7.71
CA PHE A 44 7.01 -0.51 -8.09
C PHE A 44 6.01 -0.35 -6.91
N GLY A 45 6.51 -0.16 -5.69
CA GLY A 45 5.73 -0.12 -4.45
C GLY A 45 5.25 -1.49 -4.00
N GLU A 46 5.88 -2.55 -4.45
CA GLU A 46 5.50 -3.94 -4.25
C GLU A 46 6.27 -4.58 -3.12
N TYR A 47 5.55 -5.24 -2.24
CA TYR A 47 6.11 -5.91 -1.07
C TYR A 47 5.27 -7.12 -0.67
N SER A 48 5.94 -8.08 -0.04
CA SER A 48 5.37 -9.21 0.69
C SER A 48 5.70 -9.08 2.18
N LEU A 49 5.09 -9.90 3.03
CA LEU A 49 5.48 -9.98 4.44
C LEU A 49 6.96 -10.34 4.58
N GLN A 50 7.44 -11.26 3.76
CA GLN A 50 8.84 -11.67 3.74
C GLN A 50 9.79 -10.54 3.34
N PHE A 51 9.44 -9.77 2.31
CA PHE A 51 10.27 -8.64 1.88
C PHE A 51 10.32 -7.55 2.96
N LYS A 52 9.21 -7.30 3.67
CA LYS A 52 9.20 -6.36 4.81
C LYS A 52 10.18 -6.78 5.90
N GLU A 53 10.22 -8.08 6.27
CA GLU A 53 11.18 -8.59 7.26
C GLU A 53 12.63 -8.41 6.80
N ILE A 54 12.93 -8.67 5.52
CA ILE A 54 14.26 -8.42 4.96
C ILE A 54 14.65 -6.94 5.12
N ILE A 55 13.76 -6.01 4.82
CA ILE A 55 14.04 -4.57 4.95
C ILE A 55 14.28 -4.16 6.41
N LYS A 56 13.57 -4.77 7.36
CA LYS A 56 13.81 -4.58 8.79
C LYS A 56 15.20 -5.10 9.20
N ASP A 57 15.55 -6.30 8.76
CA ASP A 57 16.84 -6.93 9.06
C ASP A 57 18.04 -6.11 8.55
N PHE A 58 17.87 -5.39 7.44
CA PHE A 58 18.86 -4.44 6.92
C PHE A 58 18.93 -3.11 7.67
N GLY A 59 18.09 -2.89 8.69
CA GLY A 59 18.12 -1.71 9.56
C GLY A 59 17.48 -0.47 8.98
N PHE A 60 16.62 -0.60 7.97
CA PHE A 60 15.77 0.51 7.56
C PHE A 60 14.72 0.78 8.64
N GLU A 61 14.42 2.06 8.89
CA GLU A 61 13.42 2.46 9.88
C GLU A 61 12.03 2.64 9.24
N PHE A 62 11.97 2.95 7.95
CA PHE A 62 10.74 3.22 7.21
C PHE A 62 10.81 2.68 5.80
N ALA A 63 9.70 2.09 5.33
CA ALA A 63 9.58 1.64 3.95
C ALA A 63 8.23 2.07 3.32
N PHE A 64 8.29 2.46 2.05
CA PHE A 64 7.18 3.06 1.32
C PHE A 64 6.72 2.17 0.17
N GLY A 65 5.42 1.84 0.18
CA GLY A 65 4.72 1.28 -0.97
C GLY A 65 4.29 2.36 -1.98
N GLN A 66 3.34 2.00 -2.86
CA GLN A 66 2.71 2.95 -3.81
C GLN A 66 1.19 3.03 -3.66
N HIS A 67 0.62 2.40 -2.64
CA HIS A 67 -0.79 2.58 -2.32
C HIS A 67 -1.05 4.00 -1.80
N SER A 68 -2.20 4.55 -2.20
CA SER A 68 -2.56 5.92 -1.84
C SER A 68 -3.02 6.01 -0.39
N GLY A 69 -2.56 7.00 0.36
CA GLY A 69 -2.99 7.18 1.74
C GLY A 69 -2.17 8.23 2.49
N VAL A 70 -2.57 8.48 3.71
CA VAL A 70 -1.92 9.41 4.63
C VAL A 70 -1.25 8.61 5.73
N ILE A 71 -0.02 9.01 6.09
CA ILE A 71 0.75 8.40 7.17
C ILE A 71 0.23 8.91 8.51
N ASP A 72 0.11 8.00 9.46
CA ASP A 72 -0.18 8.32 10.86
C ASP A 72 0.50 7.27 11.76
N GLU A 73 0.43 7.47 13.06
CA GLU A 73 1.08 6.64 14.08
C GLU A 73 0.55 5.20 14.19
N THR A 74 -0.55 4.89 13.51
CA THR A 74 -1.16 3.55 13.51
C THR A 74 -0.70 2.67 12.36
N LYS A 75 0.10 3.22 11.42
CA LYS A 75 0.57 2.48 10.25
C LYS A 75 1.75 1.57 10.58
N ASP A 76 1.84 0.46 9.87
CA ASP A 76 3.08 -0.30 9.81
C ASP A 76 4.14 0.54 9.07
N PHE A 77 5.25 0.84 9.73
CA PHE A 77 6.32 1.67 9.19
C PHE A 77 7.05 1.04 8.00
N TYR A 78 6.79 -0.24 7.73
CA TYR A 78 7.35 -0.95 6.59
C TYR A 78 6.37 -1.13 5.41
N GLU A 79 5.21 -0.46 5.47
CA GLU A 79 4.24 -0.40 4.37
C GLU A 79 3.56 0.99 4.28
N LEU A 80 4.37 2.05 4.37
CA LEU A 80 3.83 3.41 4.39
C LEU A 80 3.24 3.81 3.04
N PRO A 81 2.04 4.43 3.05
CA PRO A 81 1.39 4.91 1.84
C PRO A 81 2.03 6.19 1.31
N ARG A 82 1.75 6.52 0.05
CA ARG A 82 2.09 7.80 -0.57
C ARG A 82 1.12 8.15 -1.69
N PHE A 83 0.85 9.42 -1.90
CA PHE A 83 0.10 9.86 -3.07
C PHE A 83 1.05 10.11 -4.26
N PRO A 84 0.81 9.52 -5.43
CA PRO A 84 1.61 9.81 -6.61
C PRO A 84 1.34 11.22 -7.12
N ILE A 85 2.40 11.98 -7.40
CA ILE A 85 2.38 13.28 -8.04
C ILE A 85 3.25 13.19 -9.29
N ASN A 86 2.62 13.11 -10.44
CA ASN A 86 3.25 13.05 -11.75
C ASN A 86 2.41 13.82 -12.77
N GLU A 87 2.76 13.84 -14.03
CA GLU A 87 2.04 14.57 -15.08
C GLU A 87 0.54 14.26 -15.11
N LYS A 88 0.16 12.99 -14.97
CA LYS A 88 -1.24 12.55 -14.94
C LYS A 88 -1.97 12.98 -13.67
N TYR A 89 -1.27 13.01 -12.54
CA TYR A 89 -1.83 13.20 -11.19
C TYR A 89 -1.35 14.50 -10.51
N GLY A 90 -0.67 15.39 -11.24
CA GLY A 90 -0.07 16.61 -10.71
C GLY A 90 -0.94 17.87 -10.82
N LYS A 91 -2.23 17.77 -11.17
CA LYS A 91 -3.13 18.92 -11.22
C LYS A 91 -3.23 19.61 -9.87
N ILE A 92 -3.14 20.94 -9.87
CA ILE A 92 -3.10 21.76 -8.63
C ILE A 92 -4.32 21.52 -7.72
N GLU A 93 -5.51 21.33 -8.30
CA GLU A 93 -6.73 21.09 -7.52
C GLU A 93 -6.67 19.72 -6.80
N ARG A 94 -6.11 18.71 -7.46
CA ARG A 94 -5.85 17.42 -6.81
C ARG A 94 -4.81 17.58 -5.70
N PHE A 95 -3.72 18.28 -5.93
CA PHE A 95 -2.70 18.55 -4.91
C PHE A 95 -3.30 19.24 -3.68
N LYS A 96 -4.12 20.30 -3.87
CA LYS A 96 -4.84 20.98 -2.79
C LYS A 96 -5.73 20.02 -1.99
N THR A 97 -6.36 19.06 -2.63
CA THR A 97 -7.15 18.02 -1.96
C THR A 97 -6.25 17.10 -1.14
N LEU A 98 -5.16 16.60 -1.74
CA LEU A 98 -4.26 15.64 -1.10
C LEU A 98 -3.58 16.20 0.15
N VAL A 99 -3.12 17.45 0.13
CA VAL A 99 -2.47 18.08 1.30
C VAL A 99 -3.43 18.34 2.47
N LYS A 100 -4.73 18.28 2.22
CA LYS A 100 -5.79 18.39 3.23
C LYS A 100 -6.40 17.04 3.61
N THR A 101 -5.97 15.96 2.97
CA THR A 101 -6.52 14.62 3.24
C THR A 101 -6.04 14.12 4.59
N LEU A 102 -6.95 13.57 5.37
CA LEU A 102 -6.72 12.98 6.68
C LEU A 102 -6.53 11.47 6.59
N PRO A 103 -5.84 10.84 7.54
CA PRO A 103 -5.73 9.39 7.58
C PRO A 103 -7.09 8.76 7.90
N LEU A 104 -7.44 7.70 7.18
CA LEU A 104 -8.50 6.79 7.58
C LEU A 104 -7.87 5.68 8.41
N LYS A 105 -7.90 5.84 9.72
CA LYS A 105 -7.20 4.97 10.69
C LYS A 105 -7.87 3.60 10.76
N TYR A 106 -7.08 2.54 10.70
CA TYR A 106 -7.53 1.16 10.79
C TYR A 106 -6.65 0.35 11.76
N LYS A 107 -7.21 -0.68 12.36
CA LYS A 107 -6.49 -1.64 13.21
C LYS A 107 -5.79 -2.69 12.35
N LYS A 108 -6.53 -3.26 11.37
CA LYS A 108 -6.03 -4.37 10.55
C LYS A 108 -6.74 -4.46 9.21
N ILE A 109 -5.99 -4.90 8.19
CA ILE A 109 -6.51 -5.21 6.85
C ILE A 109 -6.14 -6.65 6.51
N TYR A 110 -7.13 -7.43 6.08
CA TYR A 110 -6.95 -8.81 5.63
C TYR A 110 -7.18 -8.89 4.12
N PRO A 111 -6.43 -9.76 3.42
CA PRO A 111 -5.30 -10.51 3.93
C PRO A 111 -4.14 -9.60 4.33
N GLU A 112 -3.35 -10.04 5.34
CA GLU A 112 -2.13 -9.30 5.73
C GLU A 112 -1.05 -9.41 4.65
N GLU A 113 -0.92 -10.60 4.05
CA GLU A 113 -0.07 -10.78 2.88
C GLU A 113 -0.66 -10.05 1.67
N LYS A 114 0.13 -9.18 1.07
CA LYS A 114 -0.25 -8.41 -0.12
C LYS A 114 0.24 -9.04 -1.42
N TYR A 115 1.13 -10.02 -1.33
CA TYR A 115 1.58 -10.85 -2.45
C TYR A 115 0.62 -12.04 -2.60
N LEU A 116 -0.18 -12.04 -3.66
CA LEU A 116 -1.26 -12.99 -3.87
C LEU A 116 -0.89 -14.06 -4.90
N ALA A 117 -0.94 -15.32 -4.51
CA ALA A 117 -1.02 -16.41 -5.49
C ALA A 117 -2.31 -16.28 -6.33
N ASP A 118 -2.30 -16.76 -7.57
CA ASP A 118 -3.47 -16.67 -8.47
C ASP A 118 -4.74 -17.30 -7.88
N SER A 119 -4.59 -18.38 -7.12
CA SER A 119 -5.69 -19.06 -6.42
C SER A 119 -6.37 -18.21 -5.34
N LYS A 120 -5.71 -17.13 -4.89
CA LYS A 120 -6.21 -16.15 -3.89
C LYS A 120 -6.66 -14.84 -4.52
N ASN A 121 -6.66 -14.74 -5.83
CA ASN A 121 -7.13 -13.59 -6.60
C ASN A 121 -8.54 -13.88 -7.18
N PRO A 122 -9.60 -13.11 -6.85
CA PRO A 122 -9.57 -11.91 -6.02
C PRO A 122 -9.46 -12.20 -4.52
N PRO A 123 -8.83 -11.31 -3.74
CA PRO A 123 -8.72 -11.47 -2.29
C PRO A 123 -10.05 -11.20 -1.57
N LYS A 124 -10.29 -11.91 -0.48
CA LYS A 124 -11.39 -11.58 0.45
C LYS A 124 -10.92 -10.47 1.38
N VAL A 125 -11.28 -9.23 1.07
CA VAL A 125 -10.81 -8.07 1.82
C VAL A 125 -11.71 -7.77 3.01
N LYS A 126 -11.12 -7.72 4.20
CA LYS A 126 -11.76 -7.29 5.44
C LYS A 126 -10.94 -6.16 6.06
N ILE A 127 -11.58 -5.11 6.52
CA ILE A 127 -10.94 -3.97 7.18
C ILE A 127 -11.56 -3.80 8.56
N GLU A 128 -10.71 -3.80 9.57
CA GLU A 128 -11.07 -3.50 10.95
C GLU A 128 -10.60 -2.09 11.30
N PHE A 129 -11.54 -1.20 11.57
CA PHE A 129 -11.26 0.18 11.94
C PHE A 129 -11.14 0.36 13.44
N PHE A 130 -10.52 1.45 13.88
CA PHE A 130 -10.63 1.90 15.25
C PHE A 130 -12.07 2.31 15.59
N GLU A 131 -12.39 2.18 16.85
CA GLU A 131 -13.67 2.63 17.37
C GLU A 131 -13.92 4.09 17.20
N ASN A 132 -14.60 4.88 17.09
CA ASN A 132 -14.64 6.36 17.01
C ASN A 132 -14.47 7.01 15.64
N ILE A 133 -14.51 6.25 14.54
CA ILE A 133 -14.58 6.87 13.22
C ILE A 133 -16.04 7.29 13.00
N LYS A 134 -16.28 8.61 13.06
CA LYS A 134 -17.62 9.16 12.80
C LYS A 134 -18.05 8.85 11.36
N ASN A 135 -19.32 8.56 11.19
CA ASN A 135 -19.94 8.35 9.87
C ASN A 135 -19.30 7.23 9.02
N LEU A 136 -18.66 6.23 9.64
CA LEU A 136 -17.99 5.15 8.91
C LEU A 136 -18.93 4.47 7.90
N LYS A 137 -20.24 4.42 8.16
CA LYS A 137 -21.24 3.86 7.23
C LYS A 137 -21.37 4.63 5.90
N GLN A 138 -20.78 5.82 5.80
CA GLN A 138 -20.72 6.62 4.56
C GLN A 138 -19.43 6.39 3.75
N ILE A 139 -18.59 5.44 4.16
CA ILE A 139 -17.36 5.08 3.44
C ILE A 139 -17.70 4.56 2.05
N ASN A 140 -16.89 4.95 1.07
CA ASN A 140 -16.93 4.39 -0.28
C ASN A 140 -15.59 3.76 -0.61
N CYS A 141 -15.61 2.56 -1.20
CA CYS A 141 -14.40 1.89 -1.68
C CYS A 141 -14.51 1.64 -3.18
N PHE A 142 -13.39 1.77 -3.86
CA PHE A 142 -13.23 1.48 -5.27
C PHE A 142 -12.10 0.48 -5.47
N SER A 143 -12.26 -0.47 -6.37
CA SER A 143 -11.24 -1.42 -6.79
C SER A 143 -10.97 -1.30 -8.29
N ASN A 144 -9.75 -1.65 -8.72
CA ASN A 144 -9.39 -1.69 -10.14
C ASN A 144 -9.47 -3.12 -10.71
N GLU A 145 -10.43 -3.90 -10.25
CA GLU A 145 -10.69 -5.25 -10.75
C GLU A 145 -11.00 -5.25 -12.25
N GLY A 146 -10.60 -6.31 -12.96
CA GLY A 146 -10.79 -6.42 -14.39
C GLY A 146 -10.18 -5.24 -15.19
N ASN A 147 -9.10 -4.61 -14.71
CA ASN A 147 -8.48 -3.39 -15.24
C ASN A 147 -9.40 -2.16 -15.33
N LYS A 148 -10.49 -2.14 -14.57
CA LYS A 148 -11.42 -1.00 -14.51
C LYS A 148 -11.69 -0.59 -13.08
N TRP A 149 -11.64 0.70 -12.80
CA TRP A 149 -12.08 1.22 -11.51
C TRP A 149 -13.59 1.10 -11.38
N ARG A 150 -14.03 0.42 -10.32
CA ARG A 150 -15.44 0.19 -9.99
C ARG A 150 -15.70 0.58 -8.55
N ASN A 151 -16.92 1.01 -8.26
CA ASN A 151 -17.39 1.13 -6.89
C ASN A 151 -17.60 -0.28 -6.34
N SER A 152 -16.88 -0.63 -5.29
CA SER A 152 -16.96 -1.95 -4.67
C SER A 152 -18.14 -2.00 -3.72
N LYS A 153 -18.86 -3.12 -3.72
CA LYS A 153 -19.89 -3.38 -2.70
C LYS A 153 -19.23 -3.55 -1.35
N ILE A 154 -19.80 -2.92 -0.33
CA ILE A 154 -19.33 -2.98 1.05
C ILE A 154 -20.40 -3.64 1.90
N SER A 155 -19.97 -4.55 2.78
CA SER A 155 -20.83 -5.18 3.78
C SER A 155 -20.23 -5.00 5.16
N PHE A 156 -21.00 -4.44 6.11
CA PHE A 156 -20.57 -4.29 7.49
C PHE A 156 -20.83 -5.59 8.26
N ILE A 157 -19.78 -6.09 8.93
CA ILE A 157 -19.87 -7.23 9.86
C ILE A 157 -20.34 -6.72 11.23
N ASN A 158 -19.84 -5.56 11.63
CA ASN A 158 -20.24 -4.82 12.82
C ASN A 158 -19.97 -3.31 12.60
N ASP A 159 -20.12 -2.47 13.61
CA ASP A 159 -19.98 -1.02 13.46
C ASP A 159 -18.57 -0.57 13.03
N ASN A 160 -17.53 -1.37 13.27
CA ASN A 160 -16.14 -1.01 13.01
C ASN A 160 -15.44 -1.95 12.01
N THR A 161 -16.14 -2.95 11.47
CA THR A 161 -15.56 -3.96 10.59
C THR A 161 -16.40 -4.12 9.34
N LEU A 162 -15.76 -4.01 8.19
CA LEU A 162 -16.41 -4.22 6.89
C LEU A 162 -15.62 -5.17 6.00
N THR A 163 -16.32 -5.73 5.03
CA THR A 163 -15.73 -6.40 3.88
C THR A 163 -15.91 -5.56 2.63
N VAL A 164 -14.89 -5.61 1.76
CA VAL A 164 -14.96 -5.04 0.42
C VAL A 164 -15.07 -6.20 -0.57
N ASP A 165 -16.18 -6.24 -1.28
CA ASP A 165 -16.47 -7.29 -2.25
C ASP A 165 -15.77 -6.97 -3.58
N ILE A 166 -14.91 -7.88 -4.02
CA ILE A 166 -14.20 -7.81 -5.29
C ILE A 166 -14.72 -8.94 -6.16
N SER A 167 -15.46 -8.57 -7.20
CA SER A 167 -16.23 -9.50 -8.02
C SER A 167 -15.39 -10.16 -9.11
N GLU A 168 -14.36 -9.48 -9.60
CA GLU A 168 -13.50 -9.94 -10.68
C GLU A 168 -12.04 -10.01 -10.20
N LYS A 169 -11.24 -10.89 -10.81
CA LYS A 169 -9.80 -10.93 -10.57
C LYS A 169 -9.16 -9.58 -10.89
N PHE A 170 -8.12 -9.25 -10.15
CA PHE A 170 -7.16 -8.26 -10.60
C PHE A 170 -6.40 -8.82 -11.80
N ILE A 171 -6.30 -8.03 -12.85
CA ILE A 171 -5.61 -8.41 -14.08
C ILE A 171 -4.28 -7.66 -14.16
N GLY A 172 -3.22 -8.38 -14.53
CA GLY A 172 -1.86 -7.87 -14.53
C GLY A 172 -1.22 -7.94 -13.14
N GLU A 173 -0.13 -7.24 -12.94
CA GLU A 173 0.77 -7.37 -11.79
C GLU A 173 0.18 -6.82 -10.47
N ARG A 174 -0.85 -5.94 -10.52
CA ARG A 174 -1.30 -5.19 -9.34
C ARG A 174 -2.80 -5.06 -9.23
N GLY A 175 -3.29 -5.33 -8.03
CA GLY A 175 -4.64 -4.99 -7.61
C GLY A 175 -4.65 -3.82 -6.62
N ARG A 176 -5.58 -2.87 -6.76
CA ARG A 176 -5.69 -1.72 -5.86
C ARG A 176 -7.11 -1.51 -5.39
N ILE A 177 -7.19 -1.12 -4.11
CA ILE A 177 -8.43 -0.67 -3.49
C ILE A 177 -8.15 0.70 -2.90
N ASN A 178 -9.08 1.64 -3.10
CA ASN A 178 -9.07 2.94 -2.45
C ASN A 178 -10.40 3.15 -1.74
N CYS A 179 -10.33 3.38 -0.43
CA CYS A 179 -11.49 3.73 0.37
C CYS A 179 -11.39 5.19 0.82
N SER A 180 -12.49 5.90 0.78
CA SER A 180 -12.56 7.30 1.21
C SER A 180 -13.83 7.58 2.00
N LEU A 181 -13.70 8.49 2.95
CA LEU A 181 -14.79 8.96 3.81
C LEU A 181 -14.75 10.48 3.85
N LYS A 182 -15.85 11.14 3.55
CA LYS A 182 -15.96 12.59 3.64
C LYS A 182 -16.40 13.00 5.04
N GLU A 183 -15.65 13.91 5.66
CA GLU A 183 -16.01 14.49 6.96
C GLU A 183 -17.02 15.64 6.78
N ALA A 184 -17.71 15.96 7.85
CA ALA A 184 -18.72 17.03 7.87
C ALA A 184 -18.14 18.43 7.55
N ASP A 185 -16.86 18.65 7.88
CA ASP A 185 -16.11 19.88 7.59
C ASP A 185 -15.56 19.95 6.16
N GLY A 186 -15.83 18.91 5.35
CA GLY A 186 -15.45 18.84 3.94
C GLY A 186 -14.09 18.21 3.68
N PHE A 187 -13.31 17.83 4.72
CA PHE A 187 -12.09 17.06 4.55
C PHE A 187 -12.38 15.62 4.13
N TRP A 188 -11.41 15.00 3.48
CA TRP A 188 -11.47 13.60 3.10
C TRP A 188 -10.53 12.77 3.97
N ARG A 189 -10.98 11.62 4.42
CA ARG A 189 -10.11 10.55 4.92
C ARG A 189 -9.83 9.56 3.80
N TRP A 190 -8.61 9.04 3.74
CA TRP A 190 -8.20 8.15 2.68
C TRP A 190 -7.42 6.94 3.20
N LEU A 191 -7.72 5.79 2.62
CA LEU A 191 -7.05 4.52 2.81
C LEU A 191 -6.91 3.84 1.46
N GLY A 192 -5.68 3.52 1.06
CA GLY A 192 -5.40 2.68 -0.10
C GLY A 192 -4.77 1.36 0.31
N VAL A 193 -5.00 0.34 -0.48
CA VAL A 193 -4.35 -0.97 -0.39
C VAL A 193 -3.88 -1.36 -1.77
N GLN A 194 -2.68 -1.91 -1.88
CA GLN A 194 -2.16 -2.49 -3.12
C GLN A 194 -1.84 -3.97 -2.86
N PHE A 195 -2.31 -4.81 -3.75
CA PHE A 195 -1.93 -6.21 -3.85
C PHE A 195 -0.98 -6.39 -5.03
N VAL A 196 -0.08 -7.33 -4.90
CA VAL A 196 0.80 -7.81 -5.96
C VAL A 196 0.29 -9.19 -6.38
N ILE A 197 0.20 -9.43 -7.67
CA ILE A 197 -0.21 -10.72 -8.19
C ILE A 197 1.05 -11.48 -8.62
N ALA A 198 1.28 -12.64 -8.01
CA ALA A 198 2.44 -13.46 -8.31
C ALA A 198 2.45 -13.87 -9.79
N GLU A 199 3.61 -13.76 -10.45
CA GLU A 199 3.75 -14.17 -11.86
C GLU A 199 3.61 -15.67 -12.04
N ASN A 200 4.00 -16.46 -11.01
CA ASN A 200 4.09 -17.93 -11.04
C ASN A 200 3.27 -18.56 -9.88
N GLY A 201 2.01 -18.23 -9.78
CA GLY A 201 1.11 -18.80 -8.78
C GLY A 201 0.18 -19.89 -9.32
#